data_20fa9571e32a0856842d8f369a32be39
#
_entry.id   20fa9571e32a0856842d8f369a32be39
#
_cell.length_a   1.000
_cell.length_b   1.000
_cell.length_c   1.000
_cell.angle_alpha   90.00
_cell.angle_beta   90.00
_cell.angle_gamma   90.00
#
_symmetry.space_group_name_H-M   'P 1'
#
loop_
_entity.id
_entity.type
_entity.pdbx_description
1 polymer ?
#
loop_
_entity_poly.entity_id
_entity_poly.type
_entity_poly.pdbx_seq_one_letter_code
_entity_poly.pdbx_strand_id
1 'polypeptide(L)'
;FLRSNADAIVNPKQADCPYPCKGICGAVVAWKLVQVLYERMDIPVEEADIFIENAGFATVGDVMDLTGENRILVKLGLKALEHTKNPGMKALIAKNKLSDKPLSAYHIGFVLGPCINASGRLDTAKRSLELLLERDEVKASALAGELVELNESRKYMTQQETQKALEQIEKEGREKDKVLVVYLPECHESLAGIIAGRIREAYQRPVFVLTRGEEGVKGSGRSIEAYSMFDKMTEVAELFTKYGGHPMAAGLSMREEDIDKLQKLLNIGYEQALAIYNQTRTQENVAL
;
A
#
# COMPACT_ATOMS: atom_id res chain seq x y z
N PHE A 1 7.21 -19.54 4.65
CA PHE A 1 7.44 -18.52 5.70
C PHE A 1 8.47 -19.04 6.67
N LEU A 2 9.64 -18.39 6.77
CA LEU A 2 10.59 -18.62 7.84
C LEU A 2 9.91 -18.21 9.17
N ARG A 3 9.81 -19.13 10.13
CA ARG A 3 9.33 -18.77 11.47
C ARG A 3 10.33 -17.80 12.09
N SER A 4 9.82 -16.70 12.63
CA SER A 4 10.62 -15.78 13.43
C SER A 4 11.15 -16.48 14.69
N ASN A 5 12.31 -16.08 15.20
CA ASN A 5 12.83 -16.50 16.50
C ASN A 5 12.16 -15.80 17.69
N ALA A 6 10.96 -15.28 17.50
CA ALA A 6 10.16 -14.66 18.56
C ALA A 6 9.62 -15.72 19.54
N ASP A 7 9.51 -15.37 20.82
CA ASP A 7 8.95 -16.25 21.86
C ASP A 7 7.49 -16.64 21.59
N ALA A 8 6.72 -15.74 20.96
CA ALA A 8 5.37 -15.99 20.52
C ALA A 8 5.07 -15.25 19.20
N ILE A 9 4.23 -15.87 18.36
CA ILE A 9 3.78 -15.31 17.09
C ILE A 9 2.26 -15.33 17.04
N VAL A 10 1.63 -14.15 16.95
CA VAL A 10 0.19 -13.98 16.77
C VAL A 10 -0.08 -13.61 15.32
N ASN A 11 -0.52 -14.58 14.52
CA ASN A 11 -0.83 -14.39 13.11
C ASN A 11 -2.00 -15.29 12.69
N PRO A 12 -3.16 -14.74 12.32
CA PRO A 12 -4.32 -15.54 11.92
C PRO A 12 -4.09 -16.40 10.66
N LYS A 13 -3.07 -16.07 9.86
CA LYS A 13 -2.72 -16.80 8.63
C LYS A 13 -1.85 -18.03 8.85
N GLN A 14 -1.46 -18.34 10.09
CA GLN A 14 -0.80 -19.61 10.38
C GLN A 14 -1.74 -20.78 10.06
N ALA A 15 -1.18 -21.88 9.54
CA ALA A 15 -1.96 -23.03 9.06
C ALA A 15 -2.79 -23.70 10.18
N ASP A 16 -2.27 -23.70 11.40
CA ASP A 16 -2.85 -24.27 12.60
C ASP A 16 -3.71 -23.28 13.41
N CYS A 17 -3.82 -22.03 13.00
CA CYS A 17 -4.62 -21.03 13.70
C CYS A 17 -6.13 -21.28 13.47
N PRO A 18 -6.95 -21.46 14.51
CA PRO A 18 -8.37 -21.71 14.36
C PRO A 18 -9.21 -20.45 14.11
N TYR A 19 -8.59 -19.25 14.15
CA TYR A 19 -9.32 -18.00 13.97
C TYR A 19 -9.99 -17.93 12.58
N PRO A 20 -11.31 -17.70 12.50
CA PRO A 20 -12.06 -17.85 11.26
C PRO A 20 -11.73 -16.76 10.23
N CYS A 21 -11.51 -15.52 10.66
CA CYS A 21 -11.23 -14.40 9.76
C CYS A 21 -9.72 -14.27 9.51
N LYS A 22 -9.22 -14.83 8.42
CA LYS A 22 -7.79 -14.79 8.05
C LYS A 22 -7.36 -13.43 7.47
N GLY A 23 -8.32 -12.65 6.99
CA GLY A 23 -8.11 -11.39 6.28
C GLY A 23 -8.21 -10.16 7.17
N ILE A 24 -7.76 -10.20 8.42
CA ILE A 24 -7.67 -9.03 9.31
C ILE A 24 -6.29 -8.39 9.24
N CYS A 25 -6.24 -7.05 9.39
CA CYS A 25 -4.98 -6.30 9.41
C CYS A 25 -4.26 -6.39 10.77
N GLY A 26 -2.98 -5.98 10.81
CA GLY A 26 -2.16 -6.03 12.01
C GLY A 26 -2.72 -5.23 13.18
N ALA A 27 -3.36 -4.10 12.93
CA ALA A 27 -4.00 -3.28 13.99
C ALA A 27 -5.18 -4.01 14.64
N VAL A 28 -5.96 -4.78 13.88
CA VAL A 28 -7.04 -5.61 14.42
C VAL A 28 -6.47 -6.74 15.28
N VAL A 29 -5.37 -7.37 14.85
CA VAL A 29 -4.67 -8.39 15.66
C VAL A 29 -4.20 -7.79 16.98
N ALA A 30 -3.60 -6.59 16.96
CA ALA A 30 -3.16 -5.89 18.16
C ALA A 30 -4.33 -5.53 19.09
N TRP A 31 -5.44 -5.05 18.54
CA TRP A 31 -6.65 -4.75 19.33
C TRP A 31 -7.20 -5.99 20.03
N LYS A 32 -7.28 -7.13 19.33
CA LYS A 32 -7.70 -8.40 19.95
C LYS A 32 -6.74 -8.88 21.03
N LEU A 33 -5.45 -8.66 20.86
CA LEU A 33 -4.46 -8.96 21.89
C LEU A 33 -4.70 -8.09 23.14
N VAL A 34 -5.01 -6.80 22.97
CA VAL A 34 -5.35 -5.89 24.07
C VAL A 34 -6.61 -6.38 24.80
N GLN A 35 -7.65 -6.83 24.10
CA GLN A 35 -8.86 -7.39 24.70
C GLN A 35 -8.53 -8.58 25.61
N VAL A 36 -7.72 -9.54 25.13
CA VAL A 36 -7.28 -10.70 25.92
C VAL A 36 -6.41 -10.30 27.11
N LEU A 37 -5.55 -9.29 26.95
CA LEU A 37 -4.72 -8.76 28.05
C LEU A 37 -5.60 -8.14 29.13
N TYR A 38 -6.60 -7.33 28.76
CA TYR A 38 -7.52 -6.70 29.71
C TYR A 38 -8.31 -7.74 30.48
N GLU A 39 -8.86 -8.75 29.79
CA GLU A 39 -9.53 -9.89 30.45
C GLU A 39 -8.62 -10.58 31.47
N ARG A 40 -7.34 -10.83 31.13
CA ARG A 40 -6.37 -11.47 32.05
C ARG A 40 -5.91 -10.59 33.21
N MET A 41 -6.07 -9.27 33.08
CA MET A 41 -5.69 -8.28 34.09
C MET A 41 -6.91 -7.82 34.93
N ASP A 42 -8.07 -8.48 34.80
CA ASP A 42 -9.32 -8.10 35.41
C ASP A 42 -9.78 -6.66 35.11
N ILE A 43 -9.41 -6.16 33.89
CA ILE A 43 -9.88 -4.88 33.35
C ILE A 43 -11.09 -5.19 32.44
N PRO A 44 -12.16 -4.38 32.50
CA PRO A 44 -13.32 -4.56 31.61
C PRO A 44 -12.87 -4.55 30.14
N VAL A 45 -13.24 -5.58 29.37
CA VAL A 45 -12.82 -5.74 27.96
C VAL A 45 -13.32 -4.58 27.10
N GLU A 46 -14.44 -3.99 27.47
CA GLU A 46 -15.04 -2.82 26.81
C GLU A 46 -14.12 -1.58 26.83
N GLU A 47 -13.19 -1.51 27.79
CA GLU A 47 -12.18 -0.43 27.79
C GLU A 47 -11.21 -0.52 26.61
N ALA A 48 -11.05 -1.69 25.99
CA ALA A 48 -10.28 -1.84 24.75
C ALA A 48 -10.98 -1.22 23.53
N ASP A 49 -12.26 -0.86 23.62
CA ASP A 49 -13.02 -0.27 22.52
C ASP A 49 -12.55 1.16 22.16
N ILE A 50 -11.75 1.80 23.03
CA ILE A 50 -11.07 3.06 22.68
C ILE A 50 -10.16 2.90 21.44
N PHE A 51 -9.69 1.70 21.15
CA PHE A 51 -8.81 1.40 20.00
C PHE A 51 -9.57 0.95 18.75
N ILE A 52 -10.92 0.85 18.83
CA ILE A 52 -11.71 0.40 17.66
C ILE A 52 -11.63 1.37 16.49
N GLU A 53 -11.45 2.67 16.75
CA GLU A 53 -11.21 3.67 15.73
C GLU A 53 -9.91 3.39 14.95
N ASN A 54 -8.84 2.98 15.65
CA ASN A 54 -7.56 2.64 15.04
C ASN A 54 -7.67 1.34 14.23
N ALA A 55 -8.36 0.33 14.75
CA ALA A 55 -8.59 -0.94 14.06
C ALA A 55 -9.41 -0.73 12.77
N GLY A 56 -10.49 0.06 12.83
CA GLY A 56 -11.31 0.41 11.67
C GLY A 56 -10.55 1.25 10.65
N PHE A 57 -9.79 2.25 11.11
CA PHE A 57 -8.94 3.09 10.25
C PHE A 57 -7.91 2.25 9.50
N ALA A 58 -7.16 1.40 10.19
CA ALA A 58 -6.13 0.57 9.61
C ALA A 58 -6.72 -0.47 8.64
N THR A 59 -7.89 -1.05 8.95
CA THR A 59 -8.57 -2.00 8.07
C THR A 59 -8.85 -1.39 6.68
N VAL A 60 -9.28 -0.13 6.62
CA VAL A 60 -9.46 0.58 5.36
C VAL A 60 -8.11 0.99 4.74
N GLY A 61 -7.19 1.48 5.57
CA GLY A 61 -5.85 1.94 5.13
C GLY A 61 -5.01 0.84 4.48
N ASP A 62 -5.12 -0.39 4.98
CA ASP A 62 -4.46 -1.59 4.46
C ASP A 62 -5.24 -2.27 3.31
N VAL A 63 -6.33 -1.64 2.85
CA VAL A 63 -7.17 -2.13 1.74
C VAL A 63 -7.68 -3.55 1.99
N MET A 64 -8.07 -3.87 3.23
CA MET A 64 -8.64 -5.17 3.57
C MET A 64 -10.05 -5.30 3.01
N ASP A 65 -10.45 -6.53 2.64
CA ASP A 65 -11.81 -6.80 2.19
C ASP A 65 -12.83 -6.41 3.26
N LEU A 66 -13.77 -5.52 2.92
CA LEU A 66 -14.79 -5.01 3.84
C LEU A 66 -15.99 -5.96 3.91
N THR A 67 -15.73 -7.22 4.21
CA THR A 67 -16.71 -8.30 4.41
C THR A 67 -16.66 -8.81 5.84
N GLY A 68 -17.69 -9.53 6.28
CA GLY A 68 -17.72 -10.18 7.59
C GLY A 68 -17.30 -9.25 8.74
N GLU A 69 -16.31 -9.68 9.52
CA GLU A 69 -15.80 -8.96 10.68
C GLU A 69 -15.21 -7.59 10.32
N ASN A 70 -14.43 -7.49 9.24
CA ASN A 70 -13.84 -6.24 8.80
C ASN A 70 -14.90 -5.15 8.54
N ARG A 71 -16.04 -5.54 7.94
CA ARG A 71 -17.15 -4.60 7.71
C ARG A 71 -17.73 -4.06 9.02
N ILE A 72 -17.87 -4.92 10.02
CA ILE A 72 -18.38 -4.52 11.35
C ILE A 72 -17.40 -3.57 12.01
N LEU A 73 -16.12 -3.92 12.05
CA LEU A 73 -15.05 -3.10 12.62
C LEU A 73 -14.93 -1.74 11.96
N VAL A 74 -15.00 -1.67 10.63
CA VAL A 74 -14.96 -0.39 9.91
C VAL A 74 -16.19 0.45 10.21
N LYS A 75 -17.39 -0.12 10.30
CA LYS A 75 -18.61 0.64 10.68
C LYS A 75 -18.50 1.23 12.08
N LEU A 76 -18.04 0.43 13.05
CA LEU A 76 -17.86 0.88 14.44
C LEU A 76 -16.71 1.90 14.55
N GLY A 77 -15.59 1.64 13.89
CA GLY A 77 -14.44 2.52 13.86
C GLY A 77 -14.74 3.88 13.23
N LEU A 78 -15.49 3.95 12.13
CA LEU A 78 -15.94 5.21 11.51
C LEU A 78 -16.81 6.01 12.48
N LYS A 79 -17.76 5.36 13.16
CA LYS A 79 -18.61 6.00 14.18
C LYS A 79 -17.80 6.51 15.37
N ALA A 80 -16.79 5.75 15.82
CA ALA A 80 -15.89 6.17 16.89
C ALA A 80 -15.04 7.38 16.45
N LEU A 81 -14.50 7.37 15.22
CA LEU A 81 -13.71 8.48 14.66
C LEU A 81 -14.48 9.81 14.59
N GLU A 82 -15.79 9.78 14.34
CA GLU A 82 -16.63 11.00 14.34
C GLU A 82 -16.65 11.69 15.71
N HIS A 83 -16.39 10.93 16.77
CA HIS A 83 -16.39 11.39 18.17
C HIS A 83 -15.05 11.12 18.86
N THR A 84 -13.99 11.02 18.07
CA THR A 84 -12.66 10.68 18.59
C THR A 84 -12.20 11.62 19.70
N LYS A 85 -11.64 11.03 20.76
CA LYS A 85 -10.99 11.76 21.84
C LYS A 85 -9.48 11.89 21.61
N ASN A 86 -8.94 11.27 20.57
CA ASN A 86 -7.53 11.37 20.21
C ASN A 86 -7.25 12.75 19.59
N PRO A 87 -6.43 13.62 20.23
CA PRO A 87 -6.17 14.96 19.73
C PRO A 87 -5.57 14.96 18.31
N GLY A 88 -4.70 13.98 18.00
CA GLY A 88 -4.07 13.84 16.68
C GLY A 88 -5.07 13.53 15.59
N MET A 89 -5.94 12.54 15.79
CA MET A 89 -6.99 12.19 14.83
C MET A 89 -7.99 13.32 14.66
N LYS A 90 -8.41 13.96 15.74
CA LYS A 90 -9.30 15.13 15.73
C LYS A 90 -8.69 16.27 14.89
N ALA A 91 -7.43 16.57 15.13
CA ALA A 91 -6.70 17.59 14.38
C ALA A 91 -6.57 17.23 12.89
N LEU A 92 -6.26 15.98 12.55
CA LEU A 92 -6.14 15.51 11.16
C LEU A 92 -7.47 15.63 10.41
N ILE A 93 -8.58 15.24 11.06
CA ILE A 93 -9.94 15.37 10.51
C ILE A 93 -10.27 16.85 10.27
N ALA A 94 -9.97 17.73 11.24
CA ALA A 94 -10.22 19.16 11.14
C ALA A 94 -9.40 19.84 10.03
N LYS A 95 -8.09 19.54 9.92
CA LYS A 95 -7.21 20.06 8.86
C LYS A 95 -7.66 19.66 7.45
N ASN A 96 -8.32 18.50 7.32
CA ASN A 96 -8.91 18.04 6.07
C ASN A 96 -10.37 18.51 5.86
N LYS A 97 -10.91 19.41 6.72
CA LYS A 97 -12.26 19.99 6.63
C LYS A 97 -13.38 18.92 6.66
N LEU A 98 -13.21 17.93 7.52
CA LEU A 98 -14.15 16.81 7.67
C LEU A 98 -14.90 16.81 9.00
N SER A 99 -14.71 17.81 9.89
CA SER A 99 -15.30 17.84 11.24
C SER A 99 -16.84 17.79 11.26
N ASP A 100 -17.48 18.41 10.28
CA ASP A 100 -18.94 18.55 10.21
C ASP A 100 -19.57 17.58 9.19
N LYS A 101 -18.86 16.51 8.84
CA LYS A 101 -19.29 15.56 7.83
C LYS A 101 -19.29 14.13 8.39
N PRO A 102 -20.27 13.29 8.04
CA PRO A 102 -20.18 11.88 8.34
C PRO A 102 -18.99 11.27 7.64
N LEU A 103 -18.16 10.54 8.40
CA LEU A 103 -16.99 9.88 7.87
C LEU A 103 -17.37 8.59 7.12
N SER A 104 -16.59 8.27 6.11
CA SER A 104 -16.75 7.06 5.31
C SER A 104 -15.40 6.41 5.02
N ALA A 105 -15.41 5.16 4.54
CA ALA A 105 -14.20 4.47 4.11
C ALA A 105 -13.43 5.27 3.03
N TYR A 106 -14.15 6.03 2.17
CA TYR A 106 -13.52 6.93 1.21
C TYR A 106 -12.64 7.99 1.90
N HIS A 107 -13.14 8.63 2.97
CA HIS A 107 -12.37 9.64 3.70
C HIS A 107 -11.11 9.04 4.33
N ILE A 108 -11.16 7.80 4.84
CA ILE A 108 -9.98 7.12 5.33
C ILE A 108 -9.02 6.78 4.17
N GLY A 109 -9.51 6.10 3.14
CA GLY A 109 -8.66 5.57 2.07
C GLY A 109 -8.02 6.64 1.19
N PHE A 110 -8.74 7.76 0.94
CA PHE A 110 -8.32 8.77 -0.05
C PHE A 110 -7.98 10.15 0.52
N VAL A 111 -8.27 10.41 1.80
CA VAL A 111 -8.00 11.71 2.43
C VAL A 111 -7.08 11.56 3.64
N LEU A 112 -7.53 10.90 4.70
CA LEU A 112 -6.80 10.83 5.97
C LEU A 112 -5.62 9.84 5.90
N GLY A 113 -5.83 8.64 5.38
CA GLY A 113 -4.79 7.62 5.22
C GLY A 113 -3.61 8.09 4.37
N PRO A 114 -3.83 8.74 3.22
CA PRO A 114 -2.75 9.35 2.45
C PRO A 114 -1.91 10.39 3.21
N CYS A 115 -2.49 11.16 4.14
CA CYS A 115 -1.74 12.09 5.00
C CYS A 115 -0.82 11.30 5.97
N ILE A 116 -1.35 10.27 6.62
CA ILE A 116 -0.56 9.37 7.49
C ILE A 116 0.58 8.72 6.70
N ASN A 117 0.30 8.19 5.53
CA ASN A 117 1.28 7.49 4.69
C ASN A 117 2.33 8.42 4.06
N ALA A 118 2.03 9.73 3.92
CA ALA A 118 2.93 10.68 3.28
C ALA A 118 4.25 10.85 4.07
N SER A 119 4.20 10.82 5.41
CA SER A 119 5.39 10.93 6.24
C SER A 119 6.38 9.78 5.99
N GLY A 120 5.89 8.54 5.95
CA GLY A 120 6.73 7.37 5.68
C GLY A 120 7.29 7.30 4.24
N ARG A 121 6.79 8.14 3.33
CA ARG A 121 7.26 8.22 1.95
C ARG A 121 8.30 9.33 1.73
N LEU A 122 8.06 10.51 2.29
CA LEU A 122 8.87 11.71 2.01
C LEU A 122 9.74 12.13 3.20
N ASP A 123 9.52 11.56 4.38
CA ASP A 123 10.26 11.87 5.60
C ASP A 123 10.42 10.58 6.43
N THR A 124 9.83 10.53 7.61
CA THR A 124 9.85 9.36 8.50
C THR A 124 8.44 9.02 9.01
N ALA A 125 8.10 7.73 9.02
CA ALA A 125 6.83 7.23 9.58
C ALA A 125 6.64 7.63 11.06
N LYS A 126 7.72 8.03 11.74
CA LYS A 126 7.70 8.47 13.14
C LYS A 126 6.78 9.67 13.35
N ARG A 127 6.70 10.63 12.40
CA ARG A 127 5.80 11.80 12.51
C ARG A 127 4.34 11.42 12.61
N SER A 128 3.89 10.44 11.86
CA SER A 128 2.52 9.94 11.96
C SER A 128 2.26 9.25 13.30
N LEU A 129 3.25 8.52 13.82
CA LEU A 129 3.15 7.93 15.15
C LEU A 129 3.11 9.01 16.23
N GLU A 130 3.94 10.05 16.14
CA GLU A 130 3.94 11.20 17.04
C GLU A 130 2.57 11.88 17.05
N LEU A 131 1.95 12.11 15.89
CA LEU A 131 0.60 12.66 15.81
C LEU A 131 -0.42 11.79 16.57
N LEU A 132 -0.39 10.48 16.39
CA LEU A 132 -1.35 9.57 17.02
C LEU A 132 -1.15 9.44 18.54
N LEU A 133 0.07 9.67 19.04
CA LEU A 133 0.41 9.61 20.46
C LEU A 133 0.31 10.98 21.17
N GLU A 134 0.23 12.08 20.42
CA GLU A 134 0.20 13.43 20.99
C GLU A 134 -1.08 13.66 21.83
N ARG A 135 -0.90 14.31 22.98
CA ARG A 135 -2.00 14.62 23.92
C ARG A 135 -2.32 16.12 23.98
N ASP A 136 -1.39 16.96 23.58
CA ASP A 136 -1.56 18.40 23.50
C ASP A 136 -2.26 18.78 22.20
N GLU A 137 -3.41 19.45 22.27
CA GLU A 137 -4.21 19.81 21.10
C GLU A 137 -3.49 20.80 20.17
N VAL A 138 -2.64 21.69 20.70
CA VAL A 138 -1.91 22.67 19.89
C VAL A 138 -0.81 21.98 19.09
N LYS A 139 -0.04 21.10 19.73
CA LYS A 139 1.00 20.30 19.08
C LYS A 139 0.39 19.33 18.06
N ALA A 140 -0.71 18.67 18.42
CA ALA A 140 -1.45 17.80 17.51
C ALA A 140 -1.92 18.54 16.26
N SER A 141 -2.42 19.79 16.41
CA SER A 141 -2.83 20.63 15.29
C SER A 141 -1.64 21.02 14.39
N ALA A 142 -0.46 21.27 14.95
CA ALA A 142 0.74 21.55 14.20
C ALA A 142 1.20 20.32 13.40
N LEU A 143 1.35 19.17 14.05
CA LEU A 143 1.73 17.90 13.42
C LEU A 143 0.76 17.49 12.30
N ALA A 144 -0.56 17.63 12.55
CA ALA A 144 -1.57 17.36 11.52
C ALA A 144 -1.41 18.30 10.31
N GLY A 145 -1.08 19.58 10.52
CA GLY A 145 -0.76 20.53 9.45
C GLY A 145 0.42 20.06 8.60
N GLU A 146 1.52 19.67 9.24
CA GLU A 146 2.71 19.15 8.57
C GLU A 146 2.41 17.92 7.71
N LEU A 147 1.61 16.96 8.23
CA LEU A 147 1.23 15.77 7.47
C LEU A 147 0.35 16.09 6.25
N VAL A 148 -0.53 17.08 6.37
CA VAL A 148 -1.34 17.54 5.22
C VAL A 148 -0.43 18.17 4.16
N GLU A 149 0.51 19.03 4.55
CA GLU A 149 1.48 19.64 3.64
C GLU A 149 2.37 18.61 2.95
N LEU A 150 2.87 17.62 3.69
CA LEU A 150 3.63 16.50 3.11
C LEU A 150 2.79 15.72 2.09
N ASN A 151 1.51 15.50 2.37
CA ASN A 151 0.63 14.83 1.43
C ASN A 151 0.37 15.65 0.16
N GLU A 152 0.19 16.97 0.27
CA GLU A 152 0.07 17.86 -0.90
C GLU A 152 1.36 17.88 -1.72
N SER A 153 2.53 17.96 -1.07
CA SER A 153 3.83 17.86 -1.73
C SER A 153 3.98 16.52 -2.47
N ARG A 154 3.62 15.40 -1.82
CA ARG A 154 3.61 14.08 -2.45
C ARG A 154 2.70 14.02 -3.69
N LYS A 155 1.47 14.58 -3.59
CA LYS A 155 0.53 14.63 -4.72
C LYS A 155 1.11 15.41 -5.89
N TYR A 156 1.67 16.58 -5.60
CA TYR A 156 2.31 17.44 -6.61
C TYR A 156 3.47 16.72 -7.31
N MET A 157 4.43 16.19 -6.54
CA MET A 157 5.56 15.45 -7.08
C MET A 157 5.10 14.24 -7.91
N THR A 158 4.12 13.47 -7.41
CA THR A 158 3.58 12.32 -8.13
C THR A 158 2.94 12.74 -9.46
N GLN A 159 2.24 13.88 -9.49
CA GLN A 159 1.63 14.39 -10.73
C GLN A 159 2.69 14.79 -11.75
N GLN A 160 3.70 15.56 -11.33
CA GLN A 160 4.80 16.01 -12.20
C GLN A 160 5.58 14.82 -12.77
N GLU A 161 5.96 13.86 -11.93
CA GLU A 161 6.73 12.71 -12.38
C GLU A 161 5.89 11.74 -13.26
N THR A 162 4.58 11.63 -12.99
CA THR A 162 3.68 10.87 -13.89
C THR A 162 3.61 11.53 -15.27
N GLN A 163 3.49 12.85 -15.34
CA GLN A 163 3.44 13.56 -16.61
C GLN A 163 4.75 13.39 -17.40
N LYS A 164 5.91 13.52 -16.75
CA LYS A 164 7.21 13.24 -17.38
C LYS A 164 7.30 11.83 -17.91
N ALA A 165 6.81 10.85 -17.16
CA ALA A 165 6.81 9.45 -17.59
C ALA A 165 5.95 9.23 -18.84
N LEU A 166 4.76 9.83 -18.91
CA LEU A 166 3.87 9.74 -20.06
C LEU A 166 4.51 10.38 -21.30
N GLU A 167 5.08 11.58 -21.17
CA GLU A 167 5.79 12.28 -22.23
C GLU A 167 7.00 11.48 -22.74
N GLN A 168 7.73 10.81 -21.83
CA GLN A 168 8.85 9.94 -22.20
C GLN A 168 8.37 8.72 -23.00
N ILE A 169 7.31 8.05 -22.57
CA ILE A 169 6.73 6.90 -23.27
C ILE A 169 6.34 7.29 -24.71
N GLU A 170 5.64 8.42 -24.87
CA GLU A 170 5.21 8.93 -26.17
C GLU A 170 6.41 9.32 -27.07
N LYS A 171 7.34 10.08 -26.52
CA LYS A 171 8.54 10.54 -27.24
C LYS A 171 9.40 9.38 -27.75
N GLU A 172 9.49 8.31 -26.98
CA GLU A 172 10.26 7.12 -27.31
C GLU A 172 9.47 6.11 -28.18
N GLY A 173 8.18 6.36 -28.45
CA GLY A 173 7.30 5.48 -29.23
C GLY A 173 6.99 4.16 -28.51
N ARG A 174 7.07 4.15 -27.18
CA ARG A 174 6.89 2.94 -26.35
C ARG A 174 5.43 2.65 -25.98
N GLU A 175 4.49 3.46 -26.39
CA GLU A 175 3.06 3.21 -26.17
C GLU A 175 2.56 1.91 -26.82
N LYS A 176 3.34 1.31 -27.68
CA LYS A 176 3.10 -0.01 -28.30
C LYS A 176 3.66 -1.18 -27.50
N ASP A 177 4.57 -0.92 -26.56
CA ASP A 177 5.18 -1.96 -25.73
C ASP A 177 4.12 -2.66 -24.87
N LYS A 178 4.23 -3.95 -24.73
CA LYS A 178 3.31 -4.77 -23.94
C LYS A 178 3.57 -4.64 -22.44
N VAL A 179 4.82 -4.44 -22.07
CA VAL A 179 5.28 -4.13 -20.72
C VAL A 179 6.07 -2.83 -20.78
N LEU A 180 5.63 -1.83 -20.04
CA LEU A 180 6.29 -0.52 -19.98
C LEU A 180 7.35 -0.51 -18.88
N VAL A 181 8.57 -0.14 -19.23
CA VAL A 181 9.66 0.12 -18.27
C VAL A 181 10.11 1.56 -18.43
N VAL A 182 9.89 2.38 -17.43
CA VAL A 182 10.18 3.82 -17.47
C VAL A 182 11.25 4.15 -16.43
N TYR A 183 12.33 4.78 -16.85
CA TYR A 183 13.40 5.21 -15.96
C TYR A 183 13.32 6.71 -15.70
N LEU A 184 13.11 7.08 -14.44
CA LEU A 184 13.01 8.45 -13.92
C LEU A 184 14.09 8.65 -12.85
N PRO A 185 15.33 8.93 -13.23
CA PRO A 185 16.47 8.92 -12.28
C PRO A 185 16.34 9.92 -11.13
N GLU A 186 15.65 11.03 -11.33
CA GLU A 186 15.47 12.07 -10.32
C GLU A 186 14.18 11.89 -9.48
N CYS A 187 13.36 10.89 -9.80
CA CYS A 187 12.15 10.62 -9.05
C CYS A 187 12.46 10.00 -7.69
N HIS A 188 11.78 10.47 -6.65
CA HIS A 188 11.89 9.85 -5.33
C HIS A 188 11.39 8.41 -5.34
N GLU A 189 12.20 7.47 -4.81
CA GLU A 189 11.93 6.01 -4.89
C GLU A 189 10.55 5.61 -4.36
N SER A 190 10.09 6.26 -3.28
CA SER A 190 8.79 5.97 -2.65
C SER A 190 7.58 6.31 -3.54
N LEU A 191 7.76 7.08 -4.61
CA LEU A 191 6.71 7.47 -5.55
C LEU A 191 6.61 6.50 -6.74
N ALA A 192 7.68 5.76 -7.04
CA ALA A 192 7.74 4.88 -8.21
C ALA A 192 6.53 3.94 -8.31
N GLY A 193 6.10 3.34 -7.20
CA GLY A 193 4.94 2.44 -7.17
C GLY A 193 3.60 3.14 -7.41
N ILE A 194 3.46 4.42 -7.02
CA ILE A 194 2.24 5.21 -7.29
C ILE A 194 2.19 5.59 -8.76
N ILE A 195 3.32 6.04 -9.30
CA ILE A 195 3.47 6.42 -10.72
C ILE A 195 3.22 5.21 -11.61
N ALA A 196 3.81 4.05 -11.29
CA ALA A 196 3.56 2.80 -12.00
C ALA A 196 2.06 2.45 -12.02
N GLY A 197 1.36 2.64 -10.90
CA GLY A 197 -0.08 2.46 -10.83
C GLY A 197 -0.86 3.36 -11.78
N ARG A 198 -0.54 4.64 -11.84
CA ARG A 198 -1.19 5.62 -12.73
C ARG A 198 -0.94 5.33 -14.22
N ILE A 199 0.31 4.99 -14.57
CA ILE A 199 0.65 4.61 -15.94
C ILE A 199 -0.06 3.30 -16.33
N ARG A 200 -0.11 2.30 -15.42
CA ARG A 200 -0.88 1.08 -15.63
C ARG A 200 -2.36 1.38 -15.90
N GLU A 201 -2.97 2.30 -15.16
CA GLU A 201 -4.36 2.71 -15.37
C GLU A 201 -4.58 3.38 -16.73
N ALA A 202 -3.63 4.21 -17.17
CA ALA A 202 -3.70 4.89 -18.46
C ALA A 202 -3.54 3.93 -19.65
N TYR A 203 -2.58 3.00 -19.58
CA TYR A 203 -2.24 2.11 -20.70
C TYR A 203 -2.84 0.70 -20.59
N GLN A 204 -3.42 0.32 -19.43
CA GLN A 204 -3.95 -1.02 -19.15
C GLN A 204 -2.92 -2.14 -19.39
N ARG A 205 -1.67 -1.91 -18.96
CA ARG A 205 -0.53 -2.80 -19.17
C ARG A 205 0.34 -2.90 -17.92
N PRO A 206 1.16 -3.96 -17.80
CA PRO A 206 2.19 -4.05 -16.76
C PRO A 206 3.20 -2.90 -16.91
N VAL A 207 3.56 -2.28 -15.80
CA VAL A 207 4.45 -1.10 -15.76
C VAL A 207 5.48 -1.28 -14.67
N PHE A 208 6.73 -1.02 -15.00
CA PHE A 208 7.82 -0.81 -14.05
C PHE A 208 8.28 0.65 -14.12
N VAL A 209 8.33 1.32 -12.99
CA VAL A 209 8.97 2.63 -12.85
C VAL A 209 10.25 2.44 -12.05
N LEU A 210 11.35 2.85 -12.65
CA LEU A 210 12.70 2.72 -12.13
C LEU A 210 13.21 4.11 -11.74
N THR A 211 13.98 4.18 -10.65
CA THR A 211 14.60 5.42 -10.16
C THR A 211 16.04 5.16 -9.77
N ARG A 212 16.84 6.22 -9.66
CA ARG A 212 18.19 6.08 -9.13
C ARG A 212 18.13 5.75 -7.64
N GLY A 213 18.81 4.68 -7.22
CA GLY A 213 19.02 4.31 -5.83
C GLY A 213 20.41 4.70 -5.34
N GLU A 214 20.72 4.40 -4.10
CA GLU A 214 22.07 4.61 -3.54
C GLU A 214 23.11 3.71 -4.23
N GLU A 215 22.72 2.47 -4.54
CA GLU A 215 23.57 1.47 -5.19
C GLU A 215 22.88 0.97 -6.46
N GLY A 216 22.94 1.76 -7.55
CA GLY A 216 22.29 1.40 -8.83
C GLY A 216 20.86 1.90 -8.95
N VAL A 217 19.98 1.07 -9.48
CA VAL A 217 18.59 1.40 -9.80
C VAL A 217 17.64 0.64 -8.87
N LYS A 218 16.65 1.35 -8.32
CA LYS A 218 15.51 0.77 -7.62
C LYS A 218 14.26 0.91 -8.49
N GLY A 219 13.32 -0.03 -8.35
CA GLY A 219 12.08 0.03 -9.11
C GLY A 219 10.88 -0.54 -8.40
N SER A 220 9.73 -0.10 -8.84
CA SER A 220 8.44 -0.64 -8.44
C SER A 220 7.60 -0.94 -9.66
N GLY A 221 6.97 -2.12 -9.65
CA GLY A 221 6.06 -2.54 -10.71
C GLY A 221 4.61 -2.62 -10.27
N ARG A 222 3.70 -2.43 -11.21
CA ARG A 222 2.26 -2.67 -11.08
C ARG A 222 1.78 -3.42 -12.30
N SER A 223 0.97 -4.46 -12.07
CA SER A 223 0.53 -5.38 -13.12
C SER A 223 -0.97 -5.37 -13.37
N ILE A 224 -1.36 -6.16 -14.35
CA ILE A 224 -2.73 -6.54 -14.70
C ILE A 224 -2.91 -8.04 -14.39
N GLU A 225 -4.15 -8.51 -14.26
CA GLU A 225 -4.46 -9.90 -13.91
C GLU A 225 -3.84 -10.92 -14.86
N ALA A 226 -3.78 -10.58 -16.16
CA ALA A 226 -3.24 -11.45 -17.19
C ALA A 226 -1.71 -11.59 -17.17
N TYR A 227 -1.00 -10.86 -16.29
CA TYR A 227 0.47 -10.87 -16.26
C TYR A 227 0.99 -10.97 -14.83
N SER A 228 1.42 -12.15 -14.43
CA SER A 228 2.09 -12.31 -13.13
C SER A 228 3.48 -11.68 -13.16
N MET A 229 3.57 -10.51 -12.56
CA MET A 229 4.82 -9.73 -12.53
C MET A 229 5.93 -10.47 -11.81
N PHE A 230 5.62 -11.12 -10.69
CA PHE A 230 6.60 -11.85 -9.88
C PHE A 230 7.19 -13.04 -10.67
N ASP A 231 6.34 -13.83 -11.35
CA ASP A 231 6.80 -14.99 -12.11
C ASP A 231 7.68 -14.54 -13.28
N LYS A 232 7.28 -13.47 -13.98
CA LYS A 232 8.08 -12.93 -15.11
C LYS A 232 9.40 -12.31 -14.66
N MET A 233 9.46 -11.72 -13.48
CA MET A 233 10.73 -11.28 -12.89
C MET A 233 11.62 -12.47 -12.52
N THR A 234 11.02 -13.56 -12.04
CA THR A 234 11.77 -14.77 -11.70
C THR A 234 12.42 -15.42 -12.93
N GLU A 235 11.78 -15.35 -14.10
CA GLU A 235 12.35 -15.83 -15.38
C GLU A 235 13.61 -15.06 -15.81
N VAL A 236 13.82 -13.83 -15.32
CA VAL A 236 14.95 -12.95 -15.63
C VAL A 236 15.70 -12.52 -14.37
N ALA A 237 15.69 -13.38 -13.35
CA ALA A 237 16.20 -13.10 -12.01
C ALA A 237 17.67 -12.64 -12.01
N GLU A 238 18.47 -13.06 -12.99
CA GLU A 238 19.89 -12.69 -13.12
C GLU A 238 20.13 -11.19 -13.37
N LEU A 239 19.09 -10.43 -13.77
CA LEU A 239 19.18 -8.99 -13.95
C LEU A 239 19.06 -8.21 -12.63
N PHE A 240 18.57 -8.85 -11.57
CA PHE A 240 18.28 -8.19 -10.31
C PHE A 240 19.33 -8.51 -9.25
N THR A 241 19.76 -7.49 -8.53
CA THR A 241 20.52 -7.65 -7.29
C THR A 241 19.60 -8.02 -6.13
N LYS A 242 18.34 -7.53 -6.18
CA LYS A 242 17.28 -7.84 -5.24
C LYS A 242 15.92 -7.69 -5.92
N TYR A 243 15.01 -8.62 -5.70
CA TYR A 243 13.62 -8.49 -6.16
C TYR A 243 12.67 -9.24 -5.25
N GLY A 244 11.38 -8.88 -5.32
CA GLY A 244 10.32 -9.54 -4.58
C GLY A 244 8.96 -8.91 -4.88
N GLY A 245 7.90 -9.62 -4.52
CA GLY A 245 6.54 -9.14 -4.76
C GLY A 245 5.52 -10.25 -4.84
N HIS A 246 4.47 -9.97 -5.56
CA HIS A 246 3.36 -10.88 -5.88
C HIS A 246 2.87 -10.61 -7.31
N PRO A 247 1.89 -11.38 -7.86
CA PRO A 247 1.48 -11.23 -9.27
C PRO A 247 1.14 -9.80 -9.70
N MET A 248 0.53 -8.98 -8.83
CA MET A 248 0.03 -7.65 -9.17
C MET A 248 1.00 -6.49 -8.88
N ALA A 249 2.04 -6.73 -8.07
CA ALA A 249 3.01 -5.69 -7.70
C ALA A 249 4.35 -6.29 -7.30
N ALA A 250 5.44 -5.62 -7.69
CA ALA A 250 6.78 -6.05 -7.35
C ALA A 250 7.70 -4.86 -7.09
N GLY A 251 8.78 -5.14 -6.35
CA GLY A 251 9.89 -4.24 -6.14
C GLY A 251 11.19 -4.88 -6.60
N LEU A 252 12.15 -4.09 -7.07
CA LEU A 252 13.43 -4.57 -7.56
C LEU A 252 14.57 -3.60 -7.29
N SER A 253 15.79 -4.14 -7.32
CA SER A 253 17.03 -3.39 -7.46
C SER A 253 17.87 -4.05 -8.56
N MET A 254 18.54 -3.25 -9.39
CA MET A 254 19.31 -3.73 -10.51
C MET A 254 20.41 -2.73 -10.93
N ARG A 255 21.27 -3.11 -11.87
CA ARG A 255 22.24 -2.21 -12.47
C ARG A 255 21.57 -1.37 -13.56
N GLU A 256 22.01 -0.13 -13.72
CA GLU A 256 21.45 0.79 -14.74
C GLU A 256 21.67 0.27 -16.18
N GLU A 257 22.80 -0.35 -16.44
CA GLU A 257 23.17 -0.92 -17.73
C GLU A 257 22.23 -2.06 -18.21
N ASP A 258 21.49 -2.69 -17.29
CA ASP A 258 20.59 -3.80 -17.58
C ASP A 258 19.14 -3.36 -17.91
N ILE A 259 18.82 -2.06 -17.83
CA ILE A 259 17.45 -1.54 -18.04
C ILE A 259 16.89 -1.91 -19.42
N ASP A 260 17.68 -1.69 -20.48
CA ASP A 260 17.24 -2.00 -21.85
C ASP A 260 17.06 -3.51 -22.06
N LYS A 261 17.88 -4.32 -21.41
CA LYS A 261 17.75 -5.77 -21.44
C LYS A 261 16.48 -6.23 -20.75
N LEU A 262 16.17 -5.65 -19.58
CA LEU A 262 14.92 -5.90 -18.85
C LEU A 262 13.70 -5.59 -19.73
N GLN A 263 13.65 -4.39 -20.32
CA GLN A 263 12.57 -3.95 -21.22
C GLN A 263 12.33 -4.97 -22.34
N LYS A 264 13.37 -5.42 -23.01
CA LYS A 264 13.27 -6.38 -24.12
C LYS A 264 12.75 -7.74 -23.65
N LEU A 265 13.32 -8.29 -22.58
CA LEU A 265 12.97 -9.63 -22.09
C LEU A 265 11.53 -9.71 -21.55
N LEU A 266 11.07 -8.69 -20.83
CA LEU A 266 9.70 -8.65 -20.32
C LEU A 266 8.67 -8.54 -21.45
N ASN A 267 8.96 -7.81 -22.52
CA ASN A 267 8.08 -7.71 -23.70
C ASN A 267 8.02 -9.03 -24.48
N ILE A 268 9.12 -9.76 -24.63
CA ILE A 268 9.13 -11.08 -25.24
C ILE A 268 8.29 -12.07 -24.43
N GLY A 269 8.37 -12.05 -23.10
CA GLY A 269 7.63 -12.95 -22.20
C GLY A 269 6.14 -12.67 -22.09
N TYR A 270 5.65 -11.54 -22.59
CA TYR A 270 4.25 -11.13 -22.41
C TYR A 270 3.25 -12.07 -23.10
N GLU A 271 3.50 -12.46 -24.35
CA GLU A 271 2.58 -13.32 -25.12
C GLU A 271 2.45 -14.71 -24.48
N GLN A 272 3.52 -15.23 -23.89
CA GLN A 272 3.50 -16.49 -23.15
C GLN A 272 2.63 -16.37 -21.88
N ALA A 273 2.75 -15.27 -21.13
CA ALA A 273 1.94 -15.03 -19.93
C ALA A 273 0.45 -14.95 -20.27
N LEU A 274 0.11 -14.23 -21.35
CA LEU A 274 -1.28 -14.09 -21.81
C LEU A 274 -1.87 -15.44 -22.27
N ALA A 275 -1.10 -16.27 -22.92
CA ALA A 275 -1.54 -17.62 -23.35
C ALA A 275 -1.86 -18.50 -22.13
N ILE A 276 -1.00 -18.51 -21.12
CA ILE A 276 -1.22 -19.26 -19.87
C ILE A 276 -2.49 -18.77 -19.15
N TYR A 277 -2.64 -17.47 -18.99
CA TYR A 277 -3.82 -16.85 -18.35
C TYR A 277 -5.12 -17.26 -19.03
N ASN A 278 -5.19 -17.18 -20.35
CA ASN A 278 -6.36 -17.56 -21.13
C ASN A 278 -6.71 -19.06 -20.99
N GLN A 279 -5.71 -19.93 -20.95
CA GLN A 279 -5.91 -21.36 -20.74
C GLN A 279 -6.49 -21.67 -19.35
N THR A 280 -5.95 -21.06 -18.30
CA THR A 280 -6.42 -21.25 -16.93
C THR A 280 -7.88 -20.79 -16.79
N ARG A 281 -8.21 -19.60 -17.30
CA ARG A 281 -9.56 -19.04 -17.23
C ARG A 281 -10.60 -19.86 -18.01
N THR A 282 -10.20 -20.47 -19.13
CA THR A 282 -11.06 -21.39 -19.89
C THR A 282 -11.37 -22.66 -19.08
N GLN A 283 -10.40 -23.18 -18.33
CA GLN A 283 -10.58 -24.36 -17.48
C GLN A 283 -11.49 -24.05 -16.28
N GLU A 284 -11.36 -22.88 -15.65
CA GLU A 284 -12.25 -22.46 -14.56
C GLU A 284 -13.70 -22.26 -15.01
N ASN A 285 -13.93 -21.72 -16.22
CA ASN A 285 -15.26 -21.55 -16.77
C ASN A 285 -15.92 -22.85 -17.26
N VAL A 286 -15.17 -23.93 -17.46
CA VAL A 286 -15.67 -25.27 -17.81
C VAL A 286 -16.00 -26.08 -16.55
N ALA A 287 -15.44 -25.71 -15.38
CA ALA A 287 -15.65 -26.39 -14.11
C ALA A 287 -16.85 -25.85 -13.29
N LEU A 288 -17.54 -24.81 -13.78
CA LEU A 288 -18.79 -24.26 -13.25
C LEU A 288 -19.96 -24.72 -14.09
#